data_4e483576dbf5e1cbae6d18e20bd173fa
#
_entry.id   4e483576dbf5e1cbae6d18e20bd173fa
#
_cell.length_a   1.000
_cell.length_b   1.000
_cell.length_c   1.000
_cell.angle_alpha   90.00
_cell.angle_beta   90.00
_cell.angle_gamma   90.00
#
_symmetry.space_group_name_H-M   'P 1'
#
loop_
_entity.id
_entity.type
_entity.pdbx_description
1 polymer ?
#
loop_
_entity_poly.entity_id
_entity_poly.type
_entity_poly.pdbx_seq_one_letter_code
_entity_poly.pdbx_strand_id
1 'polypeptide(L)'
;MMSPKDTPLQPAPRERAKANGVAVARFIGFQSKDIGDGRATVTLSTGPQHANPMGTLHGGILCDIADAAMGMAFASTLEPGESFTTVELKINFFRPV
;
A
#
# COMPACT_ATOMS: atom_id res chain seq x y z
N MET A 1 5.30 -32.59 -5.41
CA MET A 1 4.57 -31.37 -5.77
C MET A 1 3.26 -31.32 -5.01
N MET A 2 3.00 -30.20 -4.34
CA MET A 2 1.72 -30.02 -3.66
C MET A 2 0.58 -29.80 -4.66
N SER A 3 -0.57 -30.44 -4.42
CA SER A 3 -1.77 -30.10 -5.18
C SER A 3 -2.34 -28.78 -4.63
N PRO A 4 -3.21 -28.09 -5.40
CA PRO A 4 -3.81 -26.85 -4.92
C PRO A 4 -4.52 -26.98 -3.57
N LYS A 5 -5.13 -28.15 -3.30
CA LYS A 5 -5.82 -28.38 -2.03
C LYS A 5 -4.88 -28.56 -0.85
N ASP A 6 -3.61 -28.86 -1.11
CA ASP A 6 -2.58 -29.04 -0.08
C ASP A 6 -1.84 -27.73 0.21
N THR A 7 -2.09 -26.68 -0.58
CA THR A 7 -1.47 -25.39 -0.38
C THR A 7 -2.15 -24.68 0.78
N PRO A 8 -1.40 -24.25 1.81
CA PRO A 8 -1.99 -23.48 2.89
C PRO A 8 -2.68 -22.22 2.36
N LEU A 9 -3.84 -21.89 2.93
CA LEU A 9 -4.50 -20.64 2.61
C LEU A 9 -3.60 -19.47 3.00
N GLN A 10 -3.50 -18.51 2.10
CA GLN A 10 -2.83 -17.26 2.43
C GLN A 10 -3.58 -16.56 3.56
N PRO A 11 -2.89 -15.87 4.48
CA PRO A 11 -3.55 -15.03 5.45
C PRO A 11 -4.51 -14.06 4.77
N ALA A 12 -5.55 -13.63 5.47
CA ALA A 12 -6.45 -12.62 4.96
C ALA A 12 -5.65 -11.40 4.50
N PRO A 13 -6.07 -10.73 3.42
CA PRO A 13 -5.34 -9.55 2.94
C PRO A 13 -5.10 -8.51 4.04
N ARG A 14 -6.04 -8.35 5.00
CA ARG A 14 -5.84 -7.44 6.12
C ARG A 14 -4.64 -7.83 6.99
N GLU A 15 -4.40 -9.12 7.16
CA GLU A 15 -3.26 -9.59 7.95
C GLU A 15 -1.95 -9.37 7.19
N ARG A 16 -1.96 -9.59 5.88
CA ARG A 16 -0.81 -9.31 5.04
C ARG A 16 -0.49 -7.82 5.00
N ALA A 17 -1.53 -6.99 4.99
CA ALA A 17 -1.37 -5.54 4.99
C ALA A 17 -0.75 -5.03 6.29
N LYS A 18 -1.03 -5.70 7.40
CA LYS A 18 -0.44 -5.35 8.71
C LYS A 18 1.00 -5.80 8.85
N ALA A 19 1.43 -6.76 8.04
CA ALA A 19 2.78 -7.28 8.12
C ALA A 19 3.76 -6.20 7.66
N ASN A 20 4.71 -5.87 8.52
CA ASN A 20 5.79 -4.98 8.14
C ASN A 20 6.73 -5.72 7.21
N GLY A 21 7.14 -5.07 6.15
CA GLY A 21 8.14 -5.66 5.29
C GLY A 21 7.70 -5.91 3.85
N VAL A 22 6.60 -5.30 3.41
CA VAL A 22 6.29 -5.24 1.99
C VAL A 22 7.46 -4.54 1.30
N ALA A 23 8.02 -5.17 0.26
CA ALA A 23 9.25 -4.71 -0.38
C ALA A 23 9.17 -3.25 -0.87
N VAL A 24 8.07 -2.87 -1.51
CA VAL A 24 7.92 -1.50 -2.02
C VAL A 24 7.82 -0.49 -0.89
N ALA A 25 7.20 -0.88 0.23
CA ALA A 25 7.11 -0.01 1.40
C ALA A 25 8.51 0.28 1.98
N ARG A 26 9.36 -0.75 2.04
CA ARG A 26 10.75 -0.57 2.48
C ARG A 26 11.55 0.27 1.50
N PHE A 27 11.35 0.05 0.22
CA PHE A 27 12.06 0.76 -0.83
C PHE A 27 11.76 2.26 -0.81
N ILE A 28 10.49 2.62 -0.70
CA ILE A 28 10.06 4.02 -0.68
C ILE A 28 10.22 4.62 0.72
N GLY A 29 10.01 3.80 1.75
CA GLY A 29 10.17 4.22 3.14
C GLY A 29 8.87 4.60 3.82
N PHE A 30 7.71 4.26 3.24
CA PHE A 30 6.45 4.55 3.90
C PHE A 30 6.10 3.49 4.94
N GLN A 31 5.28 3.88 5.89
CA GLN A 31 4.78 3.00 6.93
C GLN A 31 3.27 3.05 6.98
N SER A 32 2.66 1.93 7.36
CA SER A 32 1.22 1.85 7.52
C SER A 32 0.87 1.64 8.98
N LYS A 33 -0.28 2.17 9.38
CA LYS A 33 -0.81 2.01 10.73
C LYS A 33 -2.33 2.10 10.70
N ASP A 34 -2.92 1.69 11.82
CA ASP A 34 -4.38 1.79 12.04
C ASP A 34 -5.18 1.09 10.95
N ILE A 35 -4.69 -0.08 10.50
CA ILE A 35 -5.35 -0.86 9.46
C ILE A 35 -6.47 -1.67 10.08
N GLY A 36 -7.69 -1.46 9.61
CA GLY A 36 -8.85 -2.23 10.05
C GLY A 36 -10.15 -1.52 9.72
N ASP A 37 -11.24 -2.29 9.64
CA ASP A 37 -12.60 -1.78 9.44
C ASP A 37 -12.73 -0.83 8.25
N GLY A 38 -12.05 -1.15 7.16
CA GLY A 38 -12.09 -0.35 5.94
C GLY A 38 -11.27 0.93 6.02
N ARG A 39 -10.34 1.03 6.96
CA ARG A 39 -9.49 2.20 7.15
C ARG A 39 -8.02 1.81 7.21
N ALA A 40 -7.16 2.72 6.79
CA ALA A 40 -5.71 2.58 6.90
C ALA A 40 -5.08 3.96 6.83
N THR A 41 -3.94 4.10 7.49
CA THR A 41 -3.14 5.32 7.44
C THR A 41 -1.75 4.96 6.94
N VAL A 42 -1.26 5.70 5.95
CA VAL A 42 0.11 5.56 5.46
C VAL A 42 0.84 6.88 5.70
N THR A 43 2.02 6.77 6.27
CA THR A 43 2.87 7.92 6.54
C THR A 43 4.20 7.77 5.81
N LEU A 44 4.77 8.89 5.40
CA LEU A 44 6.07 8.94 4.76
C LEU A 44 6.83 10.16 5.27
N SER A 45 8.02 9.90 5.81
CA SER A 45 8.98 10.97 6.08
C SER A 45 9.78 11.19 4.81
N THR A 46 9.57 12.32 4.15
CA THR A 46 10.18 12.58 2.85
C THR A 46 11.67 12.90 2.97
N GLY A 47 12.43 12.47 1.97
CA GLY A 47 13.84 12.75 1.86
C GLY A 47 14.21 13.10 0.43
N PRO A 48 15.49 13.40 0.17
CA PRO A 48 15.97 13.79 -1.16
C PRO A 48 15.62 12.77 -2.25
N GLN A 49 15.56 11.49 -1.90
CA GLN A 49 15.24 10.41 -2.84
C GLN A 49 13.80 10.48 -3.37
N HIS A 50 12.95 11.26 -2.74
CA HIS A 50 11.55 11.39 -3.15
C HIS A 50 11.29 12.65 -3.98
N ALA A 51 12.34 13.43 -4.24
CA ALA A 51 12.18 14.72 -4.91
C ALA A 51 12.08 14.56 -6.44
N ASN A 52 11.30 15.44 -7.05
CA ASN A 52 11.31 15.63 -8.48
C ASN A 52 12.45 16.62 -8.85
N PRO A 53 12.70 16.88 -10.16
CA PRO A 53 13.78 17.81 -10.56
C PRO A 53 13.62 19.22 -10.01
N MET A 54 12.42 19.64 -9.65
CA MET A 54 12.15 20.98 -9.09
C MET A 54 12.39 21.04 -7.57
N GLY A 55 12.74 19.93 -6.94
CA GLY A 55 13.02 19.89 -5.51
C GLY A 55 11.80 19.73 -4.63
N THR A 56 10.63 19.45 -5.22
CA THR A 56 9.41 19.13 -4.47
C THR A 56 9.15 17.62 -4.51
N LEU A 57 8.19 17.14 -3.75
CA LEU A 57 7.86 15.72 -3.71
C LEU A 57 7.38 15.25 -5.09
N HIS A 58 7.98 14.17 -5.59
CA HIS A 58 7.57 13.60 -6.87
C HIS A 58 6.13 13.06 -6.78
N GLY A 59 5.30 13.43 -7.76
CA GLY A 59 3.89 13.04 -7.78
C GLY A 59 3.69 11.53 -7.79
N GLY A 60 4.60 10.77 -8.38
CA GLY A 60 4.56 9.31 -8.36
C GLY A 60 4.62 8.73 -6.95
N ILE A 61 5.34 9.39 -6.05
CA ILE A 61 5.40 8.98 -4.64
C ILE A 61 4.04 9.16 -3.98
N LEU A 62 3.36 10.28 -4.26
CA LEU A 62 2.00 10.49 -3.76
C LEU A 62 1.04 9.43 -4.28
N CYS A 63 1.19 9.03 -5.56
CA CYS A 63 0.39 7.93 -6.13
C CYS A 63 0.65 6.63 -5.38
N ASP A 64 1.90 6.31 -5.07
CA ASP A 64 2.26 5.09 -4.37
C ASP A 64 1.64 5.02 -2.99
N ILE A 65 1.78 6.07 -2.20
CA ILE A 65 1.24 6.05 -0.83
C ILE A 65 -0.28 6.10 -0.82
N ALA A 66 -0.89 6.80 -1.78
CA ALA A 66 -2.36 6.82 -1.90
C ALA A 66 -2.89 5.43 -2.28
N ASP A 67 -2.27 4.78 -3.27
CA ASP A 67 -2.65 3.43 -3.68
C ASP A 67 -2.48 2.44 -2.53
N ALA A 68 -1.36 2.52 -1.82
CA ALA A 68 -1.10 1.65 -0.67
C ALA A 68 -2.15 1.85 0.43
N ALA A 69 -2.48 3.10 0.75
CA ALA A 69 -3.46 3.40 1.80
C ALA A 69 -4.84 2.85 1.43
N MET A 70 -5.29 3.10 0.20
CA MET A 70 -6.58 2.61 -0.27
C MET A 70 -6.61 1.08 -0.34
N GLY A 71 -5.51 0.49 -0.83
CA GLY A 71 -5.39 -0.96 -0.91
C GLY A 71 -5.46 -1.63 0.46
N MET A 72 -4.77 -1.09 1.45
CA MET A 72 -4.78 -1.62 2.81
C MET A 72 -6.14 -1.44 3.48
N ALA A 73 -6.79 -0.31 3.25
CA ALA A 73 -8.14 -0.08 3.76
C ALA A 73 -9.12 -1.12 3.19
N PHE A 74 -9.07 -1.35 1.89
CA PHE A 74 -9.90 -2.36 1.24
C PHE A 74 -9.55 -3.76 1.72
N ALA A 75 -8.26 -4.07 1.80
CA ALA A 75 -7.79 -5.38 2.27
C ALA A 75 -8.28 -5.72 3.68
N SER A 76 -8.48 -4.70 4.52
CA SER A 76 -8.96 -4.90 5.88
C SER A 76 -10.38 -5.47 5.93
N THR A 77 -11.12 -5.40 4.82
CA THR A 77 -12.49 -5.93 4.73
C THR A 77 -12.57 -7.33 4.12
N LEU A 78 -11.45 -7.87 3.64
CA LEU A 78 -11.42 -9.13 2.92
C LEU A 78 -11.14 -10.30 3.85
N GLU A 79 -11.63 -11.47 3.46
CA GLU A 79 -11.46 -12.71 4.20
C GLU A 79 -10.29 -13.53 3.66
N PRO A 80 -9.80 -14.53 4.43
CA PRO A 80 -8.77 -15.44 3.92
C PRO A 80 -9.17 -16.05 2.57
N GLY A 81 -8.23 -16.12 1.64
CA GLY A 81 -8.48 -16.65 0.30
C GLY A 81 -8.97 -15.62 -0.69
N GLU A 82 -9.42 -14.45 -0.22
CA GLU A 82 -9.77 -13.35 -1.12
C GLU A 82 -8.54 -12.52 -1.45
N SER A 83 -8.57 -11.90 -2.62
CA SER A 83 -7.50 -11.04 -3.09
C SER A 83 -8.09 -9.89 -3.88
N PHE A 84 -7.26 -8.92 -4.21
CA PHE A 84 -7.67 -7.77 -4.99
C PHE A 84 -6.48 -7.21 -5.74
N THR A 85 -6.78 -6.36 -6.71
CA THR A 85 -5.76 -5.54 -7.37
C THR A 85 -6.38 -4.19 -7.72
N THR A 86 -5.55 -3.17 -7.74
CA THR A 86 -5.97 -1.85 -8.20
C THR A 86 -6.19 -1.92 -9.70
N VAL A 87 -7.34 -1.46 -10.15
CA VAL A 87 -7.67 -1.41 -11.58
C VAL A 87 -7.38 -0.03 -12.14
N GLU A 88 -7.67 1.01 -11.37
CA GLU A 88 -7.49 2.38 -11.81
C GLU A 88 -7.25 3.27 -10.60
N LEU A 89 -6.32 4.19 -10.75
CA LEU A 89 -6.06 5.25 -9.78
C LEU A 89 -6.02 6.57 -10.55
N LYS A 90 -6.81 7.54 -10.09
CA LYS A 90 -6.77 8.90 -10.63
C LYS A 90 -6.40 9.86 -9.51
N ILE A 91 -5.45 10.74 -9.76
CA ILE A 91 -5.00 11.73 -8.80
C ILE A 91 -4.92 13.11 -9.47
N ASN A 92 -5.30 14.14 -8.74
CA ASN A 92 -5.18 15.51 -9.19
C ASN A 92 -4.27 16.25 -8.20
N PHE A 93 -3.26 16.92 -8.74
CA PHE A 93 -2.32 17.68 -7.93
C PHE A 93 -2.71 19.15 -8.00
N PHE A 94 -3.06 19.72 -6.85
CA PHE A 94 -3.49 21.11 -6.80
C PHE A 94 -2.35 22.05 -6.43
N ARG A 95 -1.27 21.55 -5.88
CA ARG A 95 -0.09 22.32 -5.50
C ARG A 95 1.10 21.38 -5.29
N PRO A 96 2.33 21.89 -5.38
CA PRO A 96 3.52 21.11 -5.01
C PRO A 96 3.52 20.79 -3.51
N VAL A 97 4.18 19.73 -3.16
CA VAL A 97 4.31 19.33 -1.75
C VAL A 97 5.79 19.33 -1.34
#